data_cca3a4f5c35def944dbc80dc1b0d3b23
#
_entry.id   cca3a4f5c35def944dbc80dc1b0d3b23
#
_cell.length_a   1.000
_cell.length_b   1.000
_cell.length_c   1.000
_cell.angle_alpha   90.00
_cell.angle_beta   90.00
_cell.angle_gamma   90.00
#
_symmetry.space_group_name_H-M   'P 1'
#
loop_
_entity.id
_entity.type
_entity.pdbx_description
1 polymer ?
#
loop_
_entity_poly.entity_id
_entity_poly.type
_entity_poly.pdbx_seq_one_letter_code
_entity_poly.pdbx_strand_id
1 'polypeptide(L)'
;HAKFNSKNVFTLPIGGLYRYRKSGEDHQYQGKLIHLLQSAVGSGSYEQYKRYSAGIHNLPPINIRDLLEFKKSKDSISIEEVEPIEEILKRFGSGSMSHGALSAEAHETLAMGMNRIKGASCSGEGGEDAKRFKVLPNGDSANSRVKQIASARFGVTVDYLNNANEIEIKI
;
A
#
# COMPACT_ATOMS: atom_id res chain seq x y z
N HIS A 1 -28.51 37.00 8.51
CA HIS A 1 -28.80 36.51 7.15
C HIS A 1 -28.32 37.58 6.15
N ALA A 2 -27.14 37.38 5.52
CA ALA A 2 -26.68 38.24 4.42
C ALA A 2 -27.65 38.05 3.24
N LYS A 3 -28.29 39.10 2.78
CA LYS A 3 -29.02 39.10 1.52
C LYS A 3 -28.00 39.03 0.41
N PHE A 4 -27.89 37.87 -0.23
CA PHE A 4 -27.12 37.72 -1.45
C PHE A 4 -27.77 38.53 -2.57
N ASN A 5 -27.08 39.53 -3.02
CA ASN A 5 -27.52 40.35 -4.15
C ASN A 5 -27.32 39.53 -5.43
N SER A 6 -28.39 39.30 -6.21
CA SER A 6 -28.44 38.37 -7.34
C SER A 6 -27.47 38.69 -8.49
N LYS A 7 -26.71 39.78 -8.42
CA LYS A 7 -25.72 40.19 -9.42
C LYS A 7 -24.28 39.79 -9.11
N ASN A 8 -23.98 39.35 -7.88
CA ASN A 8 -22.67 38.83 -7.48
C ASN A 8 -22.85 37.54 -6.69
N VAL A 9 -23.18 36.47 -7.39
CA VAL A 9 -23.19 35.14 -6.77
C VAL A 9 -21.76 34.70 -6.55
N PHE A 10 -21.21 35.00 -5.39
CA PHE A 10 -19.99 34.34 -4.90
C PHE A 10 -20.36 32.88 -4.61
N THR A 11 -20.18 32.03 -5.59
CA THR A 11 -20.19 30.59 -5.34
C THR A 11 -18.94 30.24 -4.57
N LEU A 12 -19.13 29.68 -3.37
CA LEU A 12 -18.00 29.11 -2.64
C LEU A 12 -17.37 28.00 -3.49
N PRO A 13 -16.03 27.81 -3.37
CA PRO A 13 -15.37 26.68 -4.02
C PRO A 13 -16.05 25.37 -3.62
N ILE A 14 -16.15 24.43 -4.55
CA ILE A 14 -16.77 23.12 -4.29
C ILE A 14 -16.08 22.40 -3.15
N GLY A 15 -14.81 22.70 -2.93
CA GLY A 15 -13.96 22.07 -1.93
C GLY A 15 -13.63 20.65 -2.33
N GLY A 16 -13.48 19.78 -1.35
CA GLY A 16 -13.17 18.37 -1.59
C GLY A 16 -11.84 17.94 -0.98
N LEU A 17 -11.19 18.79 -0.17
CA LEU A 17 -9.88 18.49 0.43
C LEU A 17 -9.87 17.17 1.21
N TYR A 18 -10.86 16.96 2.06
CA TYR A 18 -10.95 15.75 2.91
C TYR A 18 -11.73 14.60 2.29
N ARG A 19 -12.52 14.87 1.27
CA ARG A 19 -13.36 13.90 0.61
C ARG A 19 -13.55 14.30 -0.84
N TYR A 20 -13.32 13.36 -1.75
CA TYR A 20 -13.52 13.59 -3.18
C TYR A 20 -14.93 14.14 -3.46
N ARG A 21 -14.99 15.21 -4.24
CA ARG A 21 -16.21 15.78 -4.79
C ARG A 21 -16.03 16.00 -6.30
N LYS A 22 -17.06 15.67 -7.06
CA LYS A 22 -17.05 15.92 -8.51
C LYS A 22 -16.87 17.42 -8.75
N SER A 23 -15.93 17.77 -9.61
CA SER A 23 -15.54 19.16 -9.93
C SER A 23 -14.98 19.93 -8.71
N GLY A 24 -14.58 19.27 -7.65
CA GLY A 24 -13.82 19.81 -6.54
C GLY A 24 -12.32 19.64 -6.75
N GLU A 25 -11.59 19.61 -5.63
CA GLU A 25 -10.13 19.41 -5.64
C GLU A 25 -9.75 18.03 -6.18
N ASP A 26 -8.61 17.96 -6.84
CA ASP A 26 -8.07 16.72 -7.37
C ASP A 26 -7.53 15.82 -6.28
N HIS A 27 -7.78 14.53 -6.41
CA HIS A 27 -7.28 13.49 -5.52
C HIS A 27 -6.56 12.41 -6.32
N GLN A 28 -5.46 11.90 -5.79
CA GLN A 28 -4.76 10.76 -6.37
C GLN A 28 -5.66 9.51 -6.40
N TYR A 29 -6.46 9.31 -5.36
CA TYR A 29 -7.41 8.20 -5.24
C TYR A 29 -8.82 8.66 -5.61
N GLN A 30 -9.06 8.75 -6.91
CA GLN A 30 -10.40 9.08 -7.43
C GLN A 30 -11.26 7.81 -7.52
N GLY A 31 -12.57 7.95 -7.28
CA GLY A 31 -13.49 6.81 -7.29
C GLY A 31 -13.46 5.99 -8.57
N LYS A 32 -13.30 6.63 -9.74
CA LYS A 32 -13.16 5.94 -11.02
C LYS A 32 -11.92 5.04 -11.09
N LEU A 33 -10.79 5.52 -10.60
CA LEU A 33 -9.52 4.77 -10.60
C LEU A 33 -9.56 3.63 -9.59
N ILE A 34 -10.13 3.86 -8.40
CA ILE A 34 -10.34 2.80 -7.40
C ILE A 34 -11.23 1.70 -7.97
N HIS A 35 -12.31 2.07 -8.66
CA HIS A 35 -13.21 1.08 -9.29
C HIS A 35 -12.49 0.26 -10.36
N LEU A 36 -11.65 0.89 -11.19
CA LEU A 36 -10.84 0.19 -12.19
C LEU A 36 -9.87 -0.80 -11.52
N LEU A 37 -9.21 -0.40 -10.43
CA LEU A 37 -8.33 -1.28 -9.68
C LEU A 37 -9.09 -2.47 -9.08
N GLN A 38 -10.21 -2.21 -8.42
CA GLN A 38 -11.04 -3.27 -7.83
C GLN A 38 -11.55 -4.25 -8.90
N SER A 39 -11.99 -3.73 -10.05
CA SER A 39 -12.43 -4.54 -11.17
C SER A 39 -11.29 -5.37 -11.76
N ALA A 40 -10.10 -4.78 -11.91
CA ALA A 40 -8.92 -5.48 -12.39
C ALA A 40 -8.53 -6.65 -11.46
N VAL A 41 -8.52 -6.40 -10.16
CA VAL A 41 -8.20 -7.41 -9.14
C VAL A 41 -9.27 -8.50 -9.08
N GLY A 42 -10.55 -8.13 -9.03
CA GLY A 42 -11.65 -9.09 -8.95
C GLY A 42 -11.79 -9.98 -10.18
N SER A 43 -11.45 -9.49 -11.37
CA SER A 43 -11.50 -10.26 -12.63
C SER A 43 -10.17 -10.91 -13.03
N GLY A 44 -9.06 -10.61 -12.34
CA GLY A 44 -7.71 -11.00 -12.74
C GLY A 44 -7.26 -10.41 -14.08
N SER A 45 -7.87 -9.29 -14.51
CA SER A 45 -7.64 -8.72 -15.83
C SER A 45 -6.47 -7.72 -15.83
N TYR A 46 -5.34 -8.14 -16.42
CA TYR A 46 -4.19 -7.26 -16.60
C TYR A 46 -4.50 -6.07 -17.55
N GLU A 47 -5.42 -6.23 -18.50
CA GLU A 47 -5.85 -5.15 -19.38
C GLU A 47 -6.56 -4.03 -18.59
N GLN A 48 -7.42 -4.39 -17.65
CA GLN A 48 -8.03 -3.40 -16.76
C GLN A 48 -7.02 -2.75 -15.82
N TYR A 49 -6.03 -3.52 -15.33
CA TYR A 49 -4.93 -2.95 -14.55
C TYR A 49 -4.12 -1.93 -15.35
N LYS A 50 -3.82 -2.20 -16.64
CA LYS A 50 -3.16 -1.20 -17.50
C LYS A 50 -3.96 0.09 -17.65
N ARG A 51 -5.28 -0.01 -17.74
CA ARG A 51 -6.16 1.20 -17.77
C ARG A 51 -6.09 1.98 -16.46
N TYR A 52 -6.08 1.29 -15.34
CA TYR A 52 -5.87 1.90 -14.03
C TYR A 52 -4.51 2.60 -13.97
N SER A 53 -3.44 1.91 -14.33
CA SER A 53 -2.08 2.44 -14.34
C SER A 53 -1.95 3.68 -15.24
N ALA A 54 -2.47 3.61 -16.46
CA ALA A 54 -2.51 4.76 -17.36
C ALA A 54 -3.31 5.94 -16.77
N GLY A 55 -4.42 5.65 -16.09
CA GLY A 55 -5.20 6.67 -15.40
C GLY A 55 -4.43 7.38 -14.30
N ILE A 56 -3.64 6.66 -13.51
CA ILE A 56 -2.78 7.24 -12.48
C ILE A 56 -1.67 8.11 -13.11
N HIS A 57 -1.00 7.62 -14.15
CA HIS A 57 0.10 8.35 -14.80
C HIS A 57 -0.36 9.61 -15.54
N ASN A 58 -1.62 9.69 -15.93
CA ASN A 58 -2.19 10.85 -16.61
C ASN A 58 -2.85 11.87 -15.67
N LEU A 59 -2.76 11.67 -14.35
CA LEU A 59 -3.23 12.67 -13.40
C LEU A 59 -2.34 13.92 -13.44
N PRO A 60 -2.91 15.11 -13.20
CA PRO A 60 -2.10 16.29 -12.97
C PRO A 60 -1.24 16.07 -11.70
N PRO A 61 -0.12 16.80 -11.57
CA PRO A 61 0.68 16.74 -10.34
C PRO A 61 -0.17 17.12 -9.12
N ILE A 62 -0.26 16.22 -8.15
CA ILE A 62 -1.02 16.40 -6.90
C ILE A 62 -0.07 16.45 -5.70
N ASN A 63 1.01 15.68 -5.76
CA ASN A 63 2.03 15.61 -4.73
C ASN A 63 3.36 16.20 -5.25
N ILE A 64 4.22 16.64 -4.34
CA ILE A 64 5.55 17.16 -4.71
C ILE A 64 6.35 16.14 -5.52
N ARG A 65 6.25 14.85 -5.20
CA ARG A 65 6.93 13.78 -5.94
C ARG A 65 6.53 13.70 -7.42
N ASP A 66 5.31 14.13 -7.76
CA ASP A 66 4.79 14.10 -9.13
C ASP A 66 5.48 15.16 -10.03
N LEU A 67 6.20 16.10 -9.41
CA LEU A 67 7.04 17.11 -10.08
C LEU A 67 8.50 16.64 -10.25
N LEU A 68 8.85 15.47 -9.75
CA LEU A 68 10.22 14.96 -9.79
C LEU A 68 10.37 13.95 -10.93
N GLU A 69 11.54 13.95 -11.53
CA GLU A 69 11.94 12.96 -12.53
C GLU A 69 13.21 12.24 -12.11
N PHE A 70 13.39 11.01 -12.57
CA PHE A 70 14.63 10.28 -12.36
C PHE A 70 15.76 10.94 -13.17
N LYS A 71 16.85 11.25 -12.49
CA LYS A 71 18.07 11.70 -13.16
C LYS A 71 18.66 10.52 -13.94
N LYS A 72 18.59 10.60 -15.26
CA LYS A 72 19.18 9.58 -16.14
C LYS A 72 20.71 9.68 -16.11
N SER A 73 21.38 8.54 -16.08
CA SER A 73 22.82 8.47 -16.34
C SER A 73 23.10 8.84 -17.79
N LYS A 74 24.30 9.38 -18.06
CA LYS A 74 24.77 9.60 -19.42
C LYS A 74 25.14 8.29 -20.11
N ASP A 75 25.69 7.35 -19.34
CA ASP A 75 26.11 6.05 -19.82
C ASP A 75 25.07 4.99 -19.47
N SER A 76 24.69 4.17 -20.43
CA SER A 76 23.84 3.00 -20.23
C SER A 76 24.69 1.81 -19.82
N ILE A 77 24.15 0.95 -18.98
CA ILE A 77 24.74 -0.35 -18.63
C ILE A 77 24.00 -1.47 -19.36
N SER A 78 24.64 -2.62 -19.48
CA SER A 78 24.01 -3.84 -20.00
C SER A 78 22.86 -4.29 -19.08
N ILE A 79 21.84 -4.93 -19.64
CA ILE A 79 20.71 -5.46 -18.86
C ILE A 79 21.16 -6.54 -17.86
N GLU A 80 22.23 -7.27 -18.17
CA GLU A 80 22.80 -8.29 -17.28
C GLU A 80 23.52 -7.69 -16.07
N GLU A 81 23.88 -6.40 -16.13
CA GLU A 81 24.49 -5.66 -15.02
C GLU A 81 23.43 -4.99 -14.13
N VAL A 82 22.17 -4.98 -14.57
CA VAL A 82 21.05 -4.45 -13.77
C VAL A 82 20.68 -5.46 -12.69
N GLU A 83 20.53 -4.98 -11.46
CA GLU A 83 20.13 -5.82 -10.34
C GLU A 83 18.80 -6.55 -10.64
N PRO A 84 18.72 -7.88 -10.44
CA PRO A 84 17.49 -8.63 -10.67
C PRO A 84 16.33 -8.16 -9.78
N ILE A 85 15.12 -8.22 -10.30
CA ILE A 85 13.90 -7.81 -9.58
C ILE A 85 13.77 -8.53 -8.24
N GLU A 86 14.09 -9.82 -8.18
CA GLU A 86 14.03 -10.64 -6.97
C GLU A 86 14.95 -10.13 -5.86
N GLU A 87 16.10 -9.57 -6.21
CA GLU A 87 17.01 -8.95 -5.23
C GLU A 87 16.50 -7.59 -4.76
N ILE A 88 15.94 -6.81 -5.69
CA ILE A 88 15.30 -5.52 -5.37
C ILE A 88 14.14 -5.73 -4.40
N LEU A 89 13.26 -6.69 -4.67
CA LEU A 89 12.07 -6.97 -3.85
C LEU A 89 12.39 -7.38 -2.41
N LYS A 90 13.54 -7.97 -2.15
CA LYS A 90 13.99 -8.31 -0.79
C LYS A 90 14.12 -7.08 0.14
N ARG A 91 14.32 -5.90 -0.44
CA ARG A 91 14.44 -4.63 0.30
C ARG A 91 13.10 -3.89 0.46
N PHE A 92 12.01 -4.43 -0.09
CA PHE A 92 10.68 -3.84 0.04
C PHE A 92 9.89 -4.51 1.16
N GLY A 93 9.30 -3.67 1.99
CA GLY A 93 8.45 -4.10 3.08
C GLY A 93 7.14 -3.30 3.13
N SER A 94 6.12 -3.89 3.73
CA SER A 94 4.94 -3.13 4.13
C SER A 94 5.26 -2.29 5.36
N GLY A 95 4.51 -1.23 5.58
CA GLY A 95 4.46 -0.61 6.92
C GLY A 95 3.96 -1.62 7.96
N SER A 96 4.24 -1.35 9.23
CA SER A 96 3.75 -2.17 10.34
C SER A 96 2.21 -2.16 10.38
N MET A 97 1.62 -3.34 10.37
CA MET A 97 0.18 -3.55 10.31
C MET A 97 -0.34 -4.06 11.66
N SER A 98 -1.07 -3.24 12.38
CA SER A 98 -1.71 -3.66 13.63
C SER A 98 -2.88 -4.61 13.38
N HIS A 99 -2.89 -5.75 14.05
CA HIS A 99 -4.02 -6.70 14.01
C HIS A 99 -5.33 -6.07 14.52
N GLY A 100 -5.26 -5.07 15.39
CA GLY A 100 -6.42 -4.30 15.85
C GLY A 100 -6.94 -3.26 14.87
N ALA A 101 -6.12 -2.81 13.90
CA ALA A 101 -6.50 -1.81 12.90
C ALA A 101 -6.97 -2.43 11.58
N LEU A 102 -6.63 -3.68 11.32
CA LEU A 102 -7.03 -4.46 10.15
C LEU A 102 -7.80 -5.70 10.58
N SER A 103 -8.68 -6.19 9.71
CA SER A 103 -9.26 -7.51 9.90
C SER A 103 -8.18 -8.60 9.73
N ALA A 104 -8.42 -9.78 10.30
CA ALA A 104 -7.50 -10.92 10.16
C ALA A 104 -7.26 -11.26 8.68
N GLU A 105 -8.32 -11.27 7.87
CA GLU A 105 -8.27 -11.58 6.45
C GLU A 105 -7.42 -10.57 5.66
N ALA A 106 -7.57 -9.28 5.94
CA ALA A 106 -6.79 -8.24 5.28
C ALA A 106 -5.31 -8.36 5.65
N HIS A 107 -5.00 -8.57 6.94
CA HIS A 107 -3.64 -8.73 7.44
C HIS A 107 -2.97 -9.98 6.85
N GLU A 108 -3.67 -11.12 6.82
CA GLU A 108 -3.18 -12.36 6.24
C GLU A 108 -2.97 -12.24 4.72
N THR A 109 -3.90 -11.62 4.01
CA THR A 109 -3.81 -11.39 2.55
C THR A 109 -2.61 -10.54 2.19
N LEU A 110 -2.35 -9.46 2.93
CA LEU A 110 -1.18 -8.61 2.73
C LEU A 110 0.12 -9.38 2.99
N ALA A 111 0.19 -10.18 4.07
CA ALA A 111 1.36 -11.00 4.37
C ALA A 111 1.61 -12.03 3.25
N MET A 112 0.57 -12.73 2.79
CA MET A 112 0.68 -13.68 1.67
C MET A 112 1.14 -12.99 0.39
N GLY A 113 0.58 -11.82 0.06
CA GLY A 113 0.98 -11.04 -1.10
C GLY A 113 2.47 -10.67 -1.06
N MET A 114 2.94 -10.16 0.07
CA MET A 114 4.35 -9.82 0.26
C MET A 114 5.27 -11.05 0.19
N ASN A 115 4.87 -12.17 0.80
CA ASN A 115 5.65 -13.42 0.73
C ASN A 115 5.76 -13.96 -0.70
N ARG A 116 4.69 -13.89 -1.50
CA ARG A 116 4.70 -14.33 -2.91
C ARG A 116 5.71 -13.55 -3.76
N ILE A 117 5.85 -12.25 -3.53
CA ILE A 117 6.83 -11.42 -4.25
C ILE A 117 8.22 -11.41 -3.58
N LYS A 118 8.43 -12.23 -2.54
CA LYS A 118 9.66 -12.29 -1.74
C LYS A 118 10.01 -10.98 -0.99
N GLY A 119 9.05 -10.06 -0.86
CA GLY A 119 9.13 -8.91 0.01
C GLY A 119 8.88 -9.29 1.47
N ALA A 120 8.79 -8.29 2.34
CA ALA A 120 8.53 -8.48 3.76
C ALA A 120 7.26 -7.76 4.19
N SER A 121 6.37 -8.44 4.93
CA SER A 121 5.32 -7.77 5.69
C SER A 121 5.75 -7.59 7.13
N CYS A 122 5.37 -6.49 7.74
CA CYS A 122 5.62 -6.22 9.15
C CYS A 122 4.30 -6.33 9.92
N SER A 123 4.27 -7.25 10.90
CA SER A 123 3.16 -7.27 11.85
C SER A 123 3.37 -6.16 12.88
N GLY A 124 2.43 -5.23 12.92
CA GLY A 124 2.41 -4.17 13.90
C GLY A 124 1.99 -4.66 15.30
N GLU A 125 1.37 -3.80 16.07
CA GLU A 125 0.84 -4.13 17.40
C GLU A 125 -0.30 -5.16 17.31
N GLY A 126 -0.45 -5.98 18.35
CA GLY A 126 -1.48 -7.02 18.43
C GLY A 126 -1.01 -8.44 18.10
N GLY A 127 0.20 -8.61 17.58
CA GLY A 127 0.78 -9.93 17.29
C GLY A 127 0.17 -10.61 16.06
N GLU A 128 0.30 -11.91 16.01
CA GLU A 128 -0.26 -12.78 14.97
C GLU A 128 -0.82 -14.06 15.58
N ASP A 129 -1.88 -14.58 14.98
CA ASP A 129 -2.39 -15.92 15.35
C ASP A 129 -1.35 -16.99 14.96
N ALA A 130 -1.06 -17.90 15.87
CA ALA A 130 -0.08 -18.97 15.66
C ALA A 130 -0.40 -19.89 14.46
N LYS A 131 -1.68 -19.98 14.05
CA LYS A 131 -2.07 -20.72 12.83
C LYS A 131 -1.37 -20.19 11.56
N ARG A 132 -0.98 -18.90 11.55
CA ARG A 132 -0.34 -18.24 10.42
C ARG A 132 1.12 -18.64 10.21
N PHE A 133 1.74 -19.25 11.23
CA PHE A 133 3.14 -19.68 11.15
C PHE A 133 3.31 -20.99 10.38
N LYS A 134 2.19 -21.66 10.07
CA LYS A 134 2.18 -22.85 9.24
C LYS A 134 1.94 -22.49 7.79
N VAL A 135 2.68 -23.15 6.90
CA VAL A 135 2.45 -23.04 5.46
C VAL A 135 1.07 -23.62 5.12
N LEU A 136 0.32 -22.93 4.29
CA LEU A 136 -0.99 -23.35 3.84
C LEU A 136 -0.89 -24.51 2.82
N PRO A 137 -1.96 -25.32 2.62
CA PRO A 137 -1.94 -26.46 1.69
C PRO A 137 -1.59 -26.08 0.23
N ASN A 138 -1.84 -24.84 -0.16
CA ASN A 138 -1.50 -24.32 -1.50
C ASN A 138 -0.06 -23.80 -1.60
N GLY A 139 0.74 -23.93 -0.53
CA GLY A 139 2.12 -23.45 -0.47
C GLY A 139 2.28 -21.99 -0.03
N ASP A 140 1.20 -21.27 0.19
CA ASP A 140 1.29 -19.86 0.69
C ASP A 140 1.69 -19.82 2.17
N SER A 141 2.30 -18.73 2.56
CA SER A 141 2.57 -18.39 3.96
C SER A 141 1.89 -17.09 4.33
N ALA A 142 1.10 -17.12 5.40
CA ALA A 142 0.47 -15.94 5.99
C ALA A 142 1.31 -15.32 7.12
N ASN A 143 2.50 -15.86 7.38
CA ASN A 143 3.42 -15.37 8.40
C ASN A 143 4.04 -14.03 7.95
N SER A 144 3.96 -13.00 8.77
CA SER A 144 4.71 -11.76 8.55
C SER A 144 6.18 -11.99 8.90
N ARG A 145 7.08 -11.74 7.94
CA ARG A 145 8.52 -11.97 8.11
C ARG A 145 9.16 -11.02 9.13
N VAL A 146 8.69 -9.78 9.18
CA VAL A 146 9.11 -8.78 10.17
C VAL A 146 8.09 -8.71 11.29
N LYS A 147 8.56 -8.78 12.53
CA LYS A 147 7.71 -8.75 13.73
C LYS A 147 8.10 -7.58 14.61
N GLN A 148 7.13 -6.72 14.88
CA GLN A 148 7.32 -5.56 15.73
C GLN A 148 7.16 -5.94 17.20
N ILE A 149 8.06 -5.42 18.04
CA ILE A 149 7.98 -5.50 19.49
C ILE A 149 8.07 -4.11 20.13
N ALA A 150 7.42 -3.92 21.27
CA ALA A 150 7.46 -2.69 22.05
C ALA A 150 7.24 -3.01 23.54
N SER A 151 7.61 -2.08 24.42
CA SER A 151 7.58 -2.29 25.88
C SER A 151 6.19 -2.55 26.47
N ALA A 152 5.13 -2.06 25.87
CA ALA A 152 3.74 -2.21 26.34
C ALA A 152 2.87 -2.93 25.30
N ARG A 153 3.39 -3.95 24.67
CA ARG A 153 2.78 -4.59 23.54
C ARG A 153 2.06 -5.88 23.86
N PHE A 154 0.89 -6.06 23.28
CA PHE A 154 0.13 -7.32 23.32
C PHE A 154 0.60 -8.30 22.23
N GLY A 155 0.39 -9.61 22.47
CA GLY A 155 0.55 -10.65 21.47
C GLY A 155 1.99 -11.03 21.14
N VAL A 156 2.97 -10.56 21.89
CA VAL A 156 4.37 -11.01 21.78
C VAL A 156 4.55 -12.30 22.60
N THR A 157 4.57 -13.40 21.88
CA THR A 157 4.81 -14.74 22.44
C THR A 157 6.14 -15.29 21.94
N VAL A 158 6.63 -16.36 22.56
CA VAL A 158 7.83 -17.06 22.10
C VAL A 158 7.64 -17.57 20.66
N ASP A 159 6.47 -18.13 20.35
CA ASP A 159 6.15 -18.58 18.98
C ASP A 159 6.16 -17.43 17.98
N TYR A 160 5.62 -16.28 18.36
CA TYR A 160 5.66 -15.07 17.53
C TYR A 160 7.11 -14.69 17.19
N LEU A 161 7.98 -14.64 18.19
CA LEU A 161 9.38 -14.26 17.99
C LEU A 161 10.17 -15.31 17.21
N ASN A 162 9.96 -16.60 17.48
CA ASN A 162 10.64 -17.69 16.79
C ASN A 162 10.30 -17.77 15.30
N ASN A 163 9.16 -17.23 14.90
CA ASN A 163 8.72 -17.18 13.50
C ASN A 163 9.05 -15.86 12.80
N ALA A 164 9.88 -15.00 13.41
CA ALA A 164 10.39 -13.78 12.80
C ALA A 164 11.67 -14.07 12.00
N ASN A 165 11.79 -13.46 10.82
CA ASN A 165 13.06 -13.33 10.13
C ASN A 165 13.80 -12.08 10.61
N GLU A 166 13.04 -11.06 11.00
CA GLU A 166 13.54 -9.78 11.49
C GLU A 166 12.63 -9.25 12.59
N ILE A 167 13.22 -8.56 13.56
CA ILE A 167 12.47 -7.94 14.66
C ILE A 167 12.62 -6.43 14.57
N GLU A 168 11.49 -5.75 14.52
CA GLU A 168 11.42 -4.28 14.57
C GLU A 168 11.14 -3.83 16.00
N ILE A 169 12.04 -3.04 16.56
CA ILE A 169 11.86 -2.47 17.91
C ILE A 169 11.20 -1.10 17.79
N LYS A 170 10.00 -0.99 18.33
CA LYS A 170 9.28 0.27 18.42
C LYS A 170 9.58 0.95 19.75
N ILE A 171 10.11 2.16 19.70
CA ILE A 171 10.45 3.00 20.86
C ILE A 171 9.31 3.97 21.17
#